data_99e6981b81511d253132423df180d271
#
_entry.id   99e6981b81511d253132423df180d271
#
_cell.length_a   1.000
_cell.length_b   1.000
_cell.length_c   1.000
_cell.angle_alpha   90.00
_cell.angle_beta   90.00
_cell.angle_gamma   90.00
#
_symmetry.space_group_name_H-M   'P 1'
#
loop_
_entity.id
_entity.type
_entity.pdbx_description
1 polymer ?
#
loop_
_entity_poly.entity_id
_entity_poly.type
_entity_poly.pdbx_seq_one_letter_code
_entity_poly.pdbx_strand_id
1 'polypeptide(L)'
;MTPDYERAATLAASALIEYGLNSAPVSALPILKKIPGVLVVTFEKLSSDFGQDRRCVISDFGDHNQDAFTSVSVIDGKPHYLVTYNALLPFTISQRALARELGHIILGHDGSRPENVRLEESKCFANHLLCPRPLLHAIRSSGHRLTVEMLGNLTGCYDHCLSCMRRIPPVHVDPELNRSVRDLFMPYILNFFEFQRYASLKDGSALADLGTYMDGYEE
;
A
#
# COMPACT_ATOMS: atom_id res chain seq x y z
N MET A 1 -11.07 -10.61 -21.37
CA MET A 1 -11.24 -9.35 -20.58
C MET A 1 -9.87 -8.93 -20.12
N THR A 2 -9.52 -7.67 -20.29
CA THR A 2 -8.21 -7.10 -19.90
C THR A 2 -8.35 -6.43 -18.51
N PRO A 3 -7.28 -6.42 -17.69
CA PRO A 3 -7.27 -5.68 -16.43
C PRO A 3 -7.45 -4.17 -16.63
N ASP A 4 -8.22 -3.54 -15.76
CA ASP A 4 -8.42 -2.09 -15.74
C ASP A 4 -7.44 -1.45 -14.74
N TYR A 5 -6.22 -1.27 -15.19
CA TYR A 5 -5.14 -0.69 -14.39
C TYR A 5 -5.38 0.78 -14.04
N GLU A 6 -6.02 1.56 -14.91
CA GLU A 6 -6.33 2.98 -14.67
C GLU A 6 -7.33 3.13 -13.52
N ARG A 7 -8.41 2.35 -13.55
CA ARG A 7 -9.38 2.31 -12.45
C ARG A 7 -8.73 1.87 -11.14
N ALA A 8 -7.89 0.83 -11.17
CA ALA A 8 -7.22 0.33 -9.98
C ALA A 8 -6.28 1.39 -9.37
N ALA A 9 -5.49 2.09 -10.18
CA ALA A 9 -4.59 3.15 -9.74
C ALA A 9 -5.36 4.38 -9.21
N THR A 10 -6.43 4.78 -9.90
CA THR A 10 -7.30 5.90 -9.50
C THR A 10 -7.96 5.64 -8.15
N LEU A 11 -8.52 4.44 -7.95
CA LEU A 11 -9.16 4.08 -6.68
C LEU A 11 -8.15 3.95 -5.53
N ALA A 12 -6.92 3.51 -5.79
CA ALA A 12 -5.86 3.52 -4.80
C ALA A 12 -5.48 4.95 -4.36
N ALA A 13 -5.33 5.87 -5.32
CA ALA A 13 -5.08 7.28 -5.03
C ALA A 13 -6.23 7.93 -4.26
N SER A 14 -7.47 7.65 -4.65
CA SER A 14 -8.67 8.12 -3.95
C SER A 14 -8.72 7.60 -2.51
N ALA A 15 -8.41 6.33 -2.28
CA ALA A 15 -8.37 5.75 -0.94
C ALA A 15 -7.33 6.43 -0.04
N LEU A 16 -6.15 6.78 -0.56
CA LEU A 16 -5.16 7.54 0.21
C LEU A 16 -5.72 8.86 0.74
N ILE A 17 -6.45 9.59 -0.09
CA ILE A 17 -7.05 10.88 0.25
C ILE A 17 -8.23 10.69 1.20
N GLU A 18 -9.17 9.80 0.86
CA GLU A 18 -10.40 9.56 1.64
C GLU A 18 -10.09 9.14 3.07
N TYR A 19 -9.09 8.27 3.25
CA TYR A 19 -8.70 7.79 4.58
C TYR A 19 -7.61 8.63 5.26
N GLY A 20 -7.16 9.71 4.62
CA GLY A 20 -6.20 10.66 5.17
C GLY A 20 -4.82 10.04 5.46
N LEU A 21 -4.34 9.14 4.59
CA LEU A 21 -3.06 8.45 4.77
C LEU A 21 -1.92 9.35 4.30
N ASN A 22 -1.35 10.09 5.22
CA ASN A 22 -0.34 11.14 4.97
C ASN A 22 1.07 10.77 5.45
N SER A 23 1.32 9.52 5.78
CA SER A 23 2.62 9.02 6.25
C SER A 23 2.99 7.71 5.58
N ALA A 24 4.28 7.44 5.46
CA ALA A 24 4.81 6.18 4.96
C ALA A 24 5.61 5.45 6.07
N PRO A 25 5.66 4.13 6.06
CA PRO A 25 4.99 3.23 5.13
C PRO A 25 3.47 3.25 5.27
N VAL A 26 2.77 3.22 4.13
CA VAL A 26 1.31 3.14 4.10
C VAL A 26 0.84 1.78 4.61
N SER A 27 -0.20 1.77 5.45
CA SER A 27 -0.80 0.53 5.97
C SER A 27 -2.24 0.37 5.47
N ALA A 28 -2.55 -0.80 4.91
CA ALA A 28 -3.91 -1.15 4.47
C ALA A 28 -4.83 -1.53 5.65
N LEU A 29 -4.27 -2.01 6.75
CA LEU A 29 -5.05 -2.50 7.90
C LEU A 29 -5.98 -1.44 8.53
N PRO A 30 -5.55 -0.20 8.76
CA PRO A 30 -6.45 0.84 9.27
C PRO A 30 -7.60 1.17 8.33
N ILE A 31 -7.39 1.10 7.01
CA ILE A 31 -8.44 1.31 6.01
C ILE A 31 -9.47 0.19 6.11
N LEU A 32 -9.02 -1.06 6.03
CA LEU A 32 -9.88 -2.25 6.12
C LEU A 32 -10.79 -2.20 7.35
N LYS A 33 -10.25 -1.78 8.50
CA LYS A 33 -11.01 -1.65 9.76
C LYS A 33 -12.05 -0.53 9.75
N LYS A 34 -11.93 0.44 8.85
CA LYS A 34 -12.89 1.56 8.73
C LYS A 34 -14.01 1.29 7.72
N ILE A 35 -13.85 0.32 6.83
CA ILE A 35 -14.86 -0.01 5.83
C ILE A 35 -16.03 -0.74 6.50
N PRO A 36 -17.27 -0.24 6.41
CA PRO A 36 -18.44 -0.93 6.95
C PRO A 36 -18.61 -2.33 6.36
N GLY A 37 -18.92 -3.31 7.19
CA GLY A 37 -19.10 -4.69 6.77
C GLY A 37 -17.80 -5.46 6.54
N VAL A 38 -16.65 -4.89 6.87
CA VAL A 38 -15.35 -5.59 6.81
C VAL A 38 -14.91 -5.99 8.21
N LEU A 39 -14.69 -7.28 8.41
CA LEU A 39 -14.07 -7.86 9.61
C LEU A 39 -12.66 -8.34 9.25
N VAL A 40 -11.66 -7.91 10.01
CA VAL A 40 -10.27 -8.32 9.79
C VAL A 40 -9.80 -9.16 10.98
N VAL A 41 -9.36 -10.36 10.71
CA VAL A 41 -8.86 -11.32 11.73
C VAL A 41 -7.53 -11.94 11.28
N THR A 42 -6.75 -12.42 12.23
CA THR A 42 -5.54 -13.19 11.90
C THR A 42 -5.87 -14.68 11.77
N PHE A 43 -5.02 -15.45 11.08
CA PHE A 43 -5.16 -16.91 11.03
C PHE A 43 -5.14 -17.53 12.42
N GLU A 44 -4.31 -17.00 13.33
CA GLU A 44 -4.19 -17.47 14.71
C GLU A 44 -5.51 -17.26 15.47
N LYS A 45 -6.12 -16.08 15.32
CA LYS A 45 -7.40 -15.76 15.97
C LYS A 45 -8.50 -16.68 15.45
N LEU A 46 -8.59 -16.85 14.12
CA LEU A 46 -9.60 -17.70 13.51
C LEU A 46 -9.42 -19.17 13.94
N SER A 47 -8.18 -19.67 13.94
CA SER A 47 -7.81 -21.00 14.44
C SER A 47 -8.25 -21.22 15.90
N SER A 48 -7.98 -20.24 16.75
CA SER A 48 -8.39 -20.27 18.16
C SER A 48 -9.92 -20.28 18.31
N ASP A 49 -10.63 -19.45 17.54
CA ASP A 49 -12.08 -19.32 17.66
C ASP A 49 -12.83 -20.58 17.19
N PHE A 50 -12.28 -21.27 16.20
CA PHE A 50 -12.86 -22.53 15.69
C PHE A 50 -12.29 -23.78 16.36
N GLY A 51 -11.28 -23.67 17.21
CA GLY A 51 -10.59 -24.81 17.81
C GLY A 51 -9.91 -25.73 16.78
N GLN A 52 -9.53 -25.17 15.63
CA GLN A 52 -8.91 -25.90 14.53
C GLN A 52 -7.42 -25.58 14.41
N ASP A 53 -6.66 -26.52 13.84
CA ASP A 53 -5.26 -26.23 13.48
C ASP A 53 -5.21 -25.14 12.40
N ARG A 54 -4.22 -24.27 12.51
CA ARG A 54 -3.99 -23.17 11.55
C ARG A 54 -3.90 -23.65 10.10
N ARG A 55 -3.34 -24.84 9.86
CA ARG A 55 -3.25 -25.42 8.52
C ARG A 55 -4.61 -25.76 7.96
N CYS A 56 -5.54 -26.25 8.80
CA CYS A 56 -6.91 -26.52 8.41
C CYS A 56 -7.62 -25.22 8.03
N VAL A 57 -7.47 -24.16 8.83
CA VAL A 57 -8.05 -22.85 8.53
C VAL A 57 -7.55 -22.31 7.18
N ILE A 58 -6.26 -22.39 6.91
CA ILE A 58 -5.68 -21.96 5.62
C ILE A 58 -6.23 -22.81 4.48
N SER A 59 -6.33 -24.14 4.67
CA SER A 59 -6.86 -25.09 3.66
C SER A 59 -8.34 -24.84 3.35
N ASP A 60 -9.14 -24.55 4.38
CA ASP A 60 -10.60 -24.43 4.24
C ASP A 60 -11.04 -23.07 3.66
N PHE A 61 -10.25 -22.01 3.90
CA PHE A 61 -10.61 -20.65 3.52
C PHE A 61 -9.69 -20.02 2.46
N GLY A 62 -8.57 -20.63 2.15
CA GLY A 62 -7.57 -20.08 1.24
C GLY A 62 -7.04 -21.10 0.25
N ASP A 63 -7.35 -20.90 -1.01
CA ASP A 63 -6.72 -21.67 -2.07
C ASP A 63 -5.33 -21.09 -2.36
N HIS A 64 -4.29 -21.74 -1.84
CA HIS A 64 -2.87 -21.51 -2.15
C HIS A 64 -2.23 -20.15 -1.74
N ASN A 65 -2.97 -19.18 -1.20
CA ASN A 65 -2.39 -17.92 -0.75
C ASN A 65 -2.26 -17.90 0.77
N GLN A 66 -1.10 -18.31 1.26
CA GLN A 66 -0.80 -18.38 2.70
C GLN A 66 -0.64 -17.00 3.38
N ASP A 67 -0.72 -15.91 2.62
CA ASP A 67 -0.45 -14.56 3.13
C ASP A 67 -1.73 -13.89 3.67
N ALA A 68 -2.78 -13.83 2.85
CA ALA A 68 -4.10 -13.30 3.20
C ALA A 68 -5.16 -13.75 2.19
N PHE A 69 -6.43 -13.74 2.59
CA PHE A 69 -7.58 -13.94 1.69
C PHE A 69 -8.83 -13.22 2.21
N THR A 70 -9.78 -12.97 1.32
CA THR A 70 -11.07 -12.37 1.62
C THR A 70 -12.21 -13.32 1.25
N SER A 71 -13.03 -13.65 2.24
CA SER A 71 -14.32 -14.32 2.02
C SER A 71 -15.43 -13.26 2.02
N VAL A 72 -16.43 -13.44 1.16
CA VAL A 72 -17.58 -12.55 1.07
C VAL A 72 -18.87 -13.31 1.37
N SER A 73 -19.73 -12.69 2.16
CA SER A 73 -21.09 -13.17 2.44
C SER A 73 -22.07 -12.05 2.22
N VAL A 74 -23.28 -12.35 1.79
CA VAL A 74 -24.36 -11.36 1.66
C VAL A 74 -25.30 -11.52 2.85
N ILE A 75 -25.40 -10.49 3.69
CA ILE A 75 -26.28 -10.44 4.86
C ILE A 75 -27.18 -9.24 4.68
N ASP A 76 -28.50 -9.44 4.72
CA ASP A 76 -29.53 -8.41 4.50
C ASP A 76 -29.32 -7.61 3.20
N GLY A 77 -28.92 -8.32 2.13
CA GLY A 77 -28.67 -7.72 0.81
C GLY A 77 -27.39 -6.90 0.70
N LYS A 78 -26.55 -6.87 1.75
CA LYS A 78 -25.28 -6.14 1.76
C LYS A 78 -24.10 -7.10 1.81
N PRO A 79 -22.99 -6.80 1.10
CA PRO A 79 -21.79 -7.61 1.20
C PRO A 79 -21.10 -7.39 2.55
N HIS A 80 -20.72 -8.50 3.16
CA HIS A 80 -19.87 -8.54 4.34
C HIS A 80 -18.60 -9.31 4.00
N TYR A 81 -17.47 -8.75 4.38
CA TYR A 81 -16.15 -9.29 4.04
C TYR A 81 -15.43 -9.76 5.30
N LEU A 82 -14.92 -10.98 5.27
CA LEU A 82 -13.99 -11.50 6.25
C LEU A 82 -12.60 -11.53 5.62
N VAL A 83 -11.75 -10.61 6.04
CA VAL A 83 -10.33 -10.55 5.62
C VAL A 83 -9.50 -11.29 6.66
N THR A 84 -8.90 -12.39 6.26
CA THR A 84 -8.03 -13.18 7.13
C THR A 84 -6.59 -13.11 6.64
N TYR A 85 -5.63 -12.89 7.54
CA TYR A 85 -4.25 -12.71 7.17
C TYR A 85 -3.26 -13.37 8.13
N ASN A 86 -2.05 -13.64 7.64
CA ASN A 86 -0.96 -14.20 8.40
C ASN A 86 -0.20 -13.08 9.14
N ALA A 87 -0.44 -12.93 10.45
CA ALA A 87 0.25 -11.93 11.27
C ALA A 87 1.70 -12.33 11.63
N LEU A 88 2.10 -13.58 11.38
CA LEU A 88 3.48 -14.03 11.64
C LEU A 88 4.45 -13.71 10.49
N LEU A 89 3.93 -13.25 9.36
CA LEU A 89 4.77 -12.82 8.24
C LEU A 89 5.45 -11.47 8.54
N PRO A 90 6.62 -11.22 7.94
CA PRO A 90 7.24 -9.90 7.98
C PRO A 90 6.25 -8.80 7.58
N PHE A 91 6.35 -7.64 8.22
CA PHE A 91 5.45 -6.50 7.99
C PHE A 91 5.23 -6.19 6.51
N THR A 92 6.31 -6.17 5.72
CA THR A 92 6.26 -5.88 4.28
C THR A 92 5.39 -6.85 3.50
N ILE A 93 5.44 -8.15 3.84
CA ILE A 93 4.65 -9.20 3.18
C ILE A 93 3.20 -9.08 3.60
N SER A 94 2.93 -8.94 4.90
CA SER A 94 1.56 -8.79 5.43
C SER A 94 0.87 -7.55 4.87
N GLN A 95 1.58 -6.40 4.78
CA GLN A 95 1.00 -5.18 4.22
C GLN A 95 0.67 -5.31 2.75
N ARG A 96 1.53 -5.98 1.97
CA ARG A 96 1.25 -6.25 0.55
C ARG A 96 0.04 -7.16 0.38
N ALA A 97 -0.07 -8.20 1.18
CA ALA A 97 -1.21 -9.11 1.16
C ALA A 97 -2.50 -8.36 1.52
N LEU A 98 -2.53 -7.63 2.64
CA LEU A 98 -3.69 -6.83 3.05
C LEU A 98 -4.07 -5.74 2.05
N ALA A 99 -3.09 -5.12 1.38
CA ALA A 99 -3.36 -4.12 0.35
C ALA A 99 -4.01 -4.74 -0.91
N ARG A 100 -3.69 -6.00 -1.26
CA ARG A 100 -4.38 -6.72 -2.33
C ARG A 100 -5.82 -7.06 -1.95
N GLU A 101 -6.04 -7.53 -0.72
CA GLU A 101 -7.39 -7.83 -0.21
C GLU A 101 -8.25 -6.55 -0.17
N LEU A 102 -7.67 -5.44 0.29
CA LEU A 102 -8.32 -4.12 0.20
C LEU A 102 -8.66 -3.76 -1.25
N GLY A 103 -7.74 -4.03 -2.18
CA GLY A 103 -7.96 -3.84 -3.61
C GLY A 103 -9.15 -4.65 -4.13
N HIS A 104 -9.28 -5.93 -3.73
CA HIS A 104 -10.44 -6.75 -4.10
C HIS A 104 -11.76 -6.13 -3.62
N ILE A 105 -11.78 -5.60 -2.40
CA ILE A 105 -12.99 -4.99 -1.80
C ILE A 105 -13.33 -3.67 -2.51
N ILE A 106 -12.38 -2.76 -2.64
CA ILE A 106 -12.62 -1.41 -3.22
C ILE A 106 -12.94 -1.49 -4.72
N LEU A 107 -12.31 -2.43 -5.44
CA LEU A 107 -12.60 -2.68 -6.86
C LEU A 107 -13.93 -3.41 -7.08
N GLY A 108 -14.57 -3.90 -6.00
CA GLY A 108 -15.82 -4.65 -6.09
C GLY A 108 -15.65 -5.97 -6.84
N HIS A 109 -14.54 -6.67 -6.61
CA HIS A 109 -14.28 -7.94 -7.25
C HIS A 109 -15.26 -9.00 -6.72
N ASP A 110 -16.07 -9.49 -7.61
CA ASP A 110 -16.94 -10.65 -7.41
C ASP A 110 -16.50 -11.83 -8.30
N GLY A 111 -17.22 -12.91 -8.29
CA GLY A 111 -16.94 -14.09 -9.13
C GLY A 111 -17.20 -13.89 -10.63
N SER A 112 -17.75 -12.74 -11.06
CA SER A 112 -18.12 -12.49 -12.47
C SER A 112 -16.91 -12.21 -13.37
N ARG A 113 -15.81 -11.68 -12.81
CA ARG A 113 -14.58 -11.42 -13.55
C ARG A 113 -13.61 -12.59 -13.47
N PRO A 114 -12.84 -12.87 -14.55
CA PRO A 114 -11.78 -13.88 -14.53
C PRO A 114 -10.79 -13.63 -13.38
N GLU A 115 -10.34 -14.69 -12.74
CA GLU A 115 -9.45 -14.61 -11.59
C GLU A 115 -8.12 -13.89 -11.90
N ASN A 116 -7.51 -14.21 -13.04
CA ASN A 116 -6.28 -13.55 -13.46
C ASN A 116 -6.43 -12.02 -13.64
N VAL A 117 -7.60 -11.56 -14.09
CA VAL A 117 -7.91 -10.13 -14.21
C VAL A 117 -8.01 -9.49 -12.83
N ARG A 118 -8.78 -10.10 -11.92
CA ARG A 118 -8.94 -9.64 -10.54
C ARG A 118 -7.60 -9.56 -9.79
N LEU A 119 -6.75 -10.57 -9.99
CA LEU A 119 -5.40 -10.61 -9.40
C LEU A 119 -4.51 -9.48 -9.91
N GLU A 120 -4.52 -9.20 -11.21
CA GLU A 120 -3.70 -8.11 -11.78
C GLU A 120 -4.21 -6.73 -11.35
N GLU A 121 -5.51 -6.52 -11.31
CA GLU A 121 -6.12 -5.28 -10.83
C GLU A 121 -5.82 -5.05 -9.34
N SER A 122 -5.97 -6.07 -8.48
CA SER A 122 -5.65 -5.95 -7.04
C SER A 122 -4.16 -5.71 -6.77
N LYS A 123 -3.27 -6.32 -7.57
CA LYS A 123 -1.84 -6.03 -7.52
C LYS A 123 -1.54 -4.58 -7.91
N CYS A 124 -2.17 -4.09 -8.98
CA CYS A 124 -2.02 -2.70 -9.41
C CYS A 124 -2.49 -1.73 -8.32
N PHE A 125 -3.66 -1.97 -7.75
CA PHE A 125 -4.18 -1.20 -6.62
C PHE A 125 -3.20 -1.18 -5.44
N ALA A 126 -2.76 -2.36 -4.98
CA ALA A 126 -1.83 -2.49 -3.86
C ALA A 126 -0.52 -1.73 -4.08
N ASN A 127 -0.01 -1.75 -5.30
CA ASN A 127 1.20 -1.05 -5.67
C ASN A 127 1.05 0.47 -5.61
N HIS A 128 -0.05 0.99 -6.14
CA HIS A 128 -0.34 2.43 -6.11
C HIS A 128 -0.69 2.92 -4.70
N LEU A 129 -1.27 2.07 -3.86
CA LEU A 129 -1.55 2.36 -2.46
C LEU A 129 -0.27 2.44 -1.61
N LEU A 130 0.56 1.38 -1.68
CA LEU A 130 1.75 1.24 -0.83
C LEU A 130 2.94 2.08 -1.30
N CYS A 131 3.01 2.37 -2.60
CA CYS A 131 4.08 3.13 -3.22
C CYS A 131 3.51 4.17 -4.18
N PRO A 132 2.87 5.23 -3.67
CA PRO A 132 2.25 6.24 -4.52
C PRO A 132 3.27 6.91 -5.43
N ARG A 133 3.04 6.89 -6.74
CA ARG A 133 3.94 7.53 -7.72
C ARG A 133 4.15 9.03 -7.47
N PRO A 134 3.12 9.81 -7.07
CA PRO A 134 3.30 11.22 -6.74
C PRO A 134 4.28 11.45 -5.60
N LEU A 135 4.30 10.57 -4.58
CA LEU A 135 5.28 10.59 -3.49
C LEU A 135 6.70 10.40 -4.03
N LEU A 136 6.93 9.37 -4.84
CA LEU A 136 8.24 9.10 -5.44
C LEU A 136 8.70 10.24 -6.33
N HIS A 137 7.79 10.83 -7.09
CA HIS A 137 8.09 11.96 -7.97
C HIS A 137 8.47 13.21 -7.15
N ALA A 138 7.74 13.51 -6.07
CA ALA A 138 8.05 14.63 -5.19
C ALA A 138 9.45 14.50 -4.56
N ILE A 139 9.80 13.30 -4.09
CA ILE A 139 11.13 13.03 -3.53
C ILE A 139 12.23 13.21 -4.60
N ARG A 140 12.02 12.72 -5.81
CA ARG A 140 13.00 12.89 -6.89
C ARG A 140 13.16 14.36 -7.31
N SER A 141 12.06 15.11 -7.33
CA SER A 141 12.05 16.54 -7.71
C SER A 141 12.69 17.44 -6.66
N SER A 142 12.78 17.00 -5.41
CA SER A 142 13.48 17.72 -4.34
C SER A 142 15.02 17.61 -4.42
N GLY A 143 15.57 17.01 -5.48
CA GLY A 143 17.00 16.85 -5.69
C GLY A 143 17.65 15.75 -4.87
N HIS A 144 16.92 15.08 -3.99
CA HIS A 144 17.44 13.98 -3.18
C HIS A 144 17.60 12.70 -3.98
N ARG A 145 18.75 12.07 -3.88
CA ARG A 145 19.03 10.77 -4.49
C ARG A 145 18.29 9.70 -3.71
N LEU A 146 17.25 9.12 -4.31
CA LEU A 146 16.60 7.94 -3.73
C LEU A 146 17.52 6.74 -3.84
N THR A 147 18.06 6.33 -2.70
CA THR A 147 18.74 5.04 -2.59
C THR A 147 17.69 3.92 -2.43
N VAL A 148 18.11 2.70 -2.72
CA VAL A 148 17.35 1.47 -2.49
C VAL A 148 16.86 1.37 -1.05
N GLU A 149 17.74 1.67 -0.13
CA GLU A 149 17.49 1.64 1.31
C GLU A 149 16.45 2.71 1.73
N MET A 150 16.58 3.93 1.22
CA MET A 150 15.59 5.00 1.48
C MET A 150 14.21 4.63 0.96
N LEU A 151 14.11 4.03 -0.23
CA LEU A 151 12.83 3.53 -0.74
C LEU A 151 12.25 2.42 0.12
N GLY A 152 13.09 1.50 0.59
CA GLY A 152 12.68 0.44 1.52
C GLY A 152 12.13 1.00 2.82
N ASN A 153 12.83 1.97 3.41
CA ASN A 153 12.42 2.63 4.64
C ASN A 153 11.13 3.47 4.46
N LEU A 154 11.01 4.17 3.33
CA LEU A 154 9.84 4.98 3.01
C LEU A 154 8.59 4.14 2.74
N THR A 155 8.71 3.08 1.98
CA THR A 155 7.54 2.31 1.51
C THR A 155 7.29 1.04 2.31
N GLY A 156 8.27 0.61 3.10
CA GLY A 156 8.25 -0.70 3.75
C GLY A 156 8.21 -1.90 2.78
N CYS A 157 8.35 -1.66 1.46
CA CYS A 157 8.09 -2.66 0.41
C CYS A 157 9.07 -2.55 -0.77
N TYR A 158 10.35 -2.30 -0.51
CA TYR A 158 11.34 -1.96 -1.53
C TYR A 158 11.35 -2.87 -2.77
N ASP A 159 11.54 -4.18 -2.59
CA ASP A 159 11.63 -5.13 -3.72
C ASP A 159 10.33 -5.19 -4.51
N HIS A 160 9.21 -5.03 -3.80
CA HIS A 160 7.90 -5.01 -4.42
C HIS A 160 7.69 -3.73 -5.24
N CYS A 161 8.03 -2.57 -4.69
CA CYS A 161 7.91 -1.29 -5.40
C CYS A 161 8.73 -1.27 -6.69
N LEU A 162 9.98 -1.72 -6.65
CA LEU A 162 10.81 -1.81 -7.86
C LEU A 162 10.27 -2.79 -8.89
N SER A 163 9.83 -3.96 -8.47
CA SER A 163 9.28 -4.96 -9.39
C SER A 163 8.02 -4.45 -10.05
N CYS A 164 7.21 -3.70 -9.32
CA CYS A 164 5.96 -3.11 -9.80
C CYS A 164 6.19 -1.91 -10.70
N MET A 165 7.13 -1.02 -10.36
CA MET A 165 7.50 0.08 -11.25
C MET A 165 8.02 -0.38 -12.60
N ARG A 166 8.61 -1.60 -12.67
CA ARG A 166 9.14 -2.18 -13.91
C ARG A 166 8.12 -3.00 -14.70
N ARG A 167 7.12 -3.60 -14.04
CA ARG A 167 6.17 -4.55 -14.66
C ARG A 167 4.82 -3.94 -14.99
N ILE A 168 4.39 -2.91 -14.26
CA ILE A 168 3.12 -2.26 -14.53
C ILE A 168 3.34 -1.18 -15.59
N PRO A 169 2.59 -1.20 -16.70
CA PRO A 169 2.63 -0.14 -17.68
C PRO A 169 2.41 1.23 -17.04
N PRO A 170 2.91 2.31 -17.62
CA PRO A 170 2.55 3.65 -17.18
C PRO A 170 1.02 3.80 -17.22
N VAL A 171 0.43 3.95 -16.03
CA VAL A 171 -1.01 4.10 -15.88
C VAL A 171 -1.33 5.58 -15.79
N HIS A 172 -2.30 6.03 -16.56
CA HIS A 172 -2.78 7.40 -16.48
C HIS A 172 -3.68 7.54 -15.24
N VAL A 173 -3.33 8.48 -14.37
CA VAL A 173 -4.15 8.92 -13.24
C VAL A 173 -4.34 10.41 -13.39
N ASP A 174 -5.53 10.90 -13.09
CA ASP A 174 -5.86 12.32 -13.17
C ASP A 174 -4.78 13.19 -12.51
N PRO A 175 -4.26 14.23 -13.20
CA PRO A 175 -3.21 15.10 -12.66
C PRO A 175 -3.60 15.83 -11.38
N GLU A 176 -4.89 16.18 -11.19
CA GLU A 176 -5.35 16.82 -9.95
C GLU A 176 -5.38 15.83 -8.79
N LEU A 177 -5.78 14.59 -9.04
CA LEU A 177 -5.72 13.53 -8.06
C LEU A 177 -4.28 13.23 -7.65
N ASN A 178 -3.37 13.16 -8.61
CA ASN A 178 -1.93 13.00 -8.34
C ASN A 178 -1.36 14.18 -7.52
N ARG A 179 -1.79 15.41 -7.80
CA ARG A 179 -1.40 16.59 -7.02
C ARG A 179 -1.91 16.49 -5.59
N SER A 180 -3.17 16.11 -5.40
CA SER A 180 -3.77 15.93 -4.08
C SER A 180 -3.06 14.87 -3.25
N VAL A 181 -2.66 13.73 -3.86
CA VAL A 181 -1.86 12.70 -3.18
C VAL A 181 -0.48 13.25 -2.82
N ARG A 182 0.19 13.97 -3.72
CA ARG A 182 1.48 14.59 -3.42
C ARG A 182 1.39 15.55 -2.24
N ASP A 183 0.41 16.43 -2.26
CA ASP A 183 0.23 17.47 -1.23
C ASP A 183 -0.13 16.83 0.13
N LEU A 184 -0.86 15.72 0.13
CA LEU A 184 -1.15 14.92 1.32
C LEU A 184 0.13 14.38 1.99
N PHE A 185 1.14 13.97 1.21
CA PHE A 185 2.39 13.42 1.74
C PHE A 185 3.49 14.45 1.96
N MET A 186 3.34 15.69 1.49
CA MET A 186 4.39 16.71 1.59
C MET A 186 4.90 16.95 3.03
N PRO A 187 4.02 17.06 4.07
CA PRO A 187 4.52 17.24 5.43
C PRO A 187 5.39 16.09 5.91
N TYR A 188 5.03 14.85 5.53
CA TYR A 188 5.83 13.66 5.84
C TYR A 188 7.19 13.68 5.13
N ILE A 189 7.20 14.05 3.85
CA ILE A 189 8.43 14.12 3.04
C ILE A 189 9.41 15.12 3.64
N LEU A 190 8.94 16.32 4.00
CA LEU A 190 9.77 17.37 4.60
C LEU A 190 10.36 16.90 5.94
N ASN A 191 9.54 16.32 6.82
CA ASN A 191 10.00 15.77 8.10
C ASN A 191 11.01 14.64 7.93
N PHE A 192 10.80 13.77 6.93
CA PHE A 192 11.71 12.67 6.63
C PHE A 192 13.10 13.20 6.22
N PHE A 193 13.17 14.22 5.37
CA PHE A 193 14.44 14.80 4.95
C PHE A 193 15.11 15.58 6.07
N GLU A 194 14.36 16.30 6.89
CA GLU A 194 14.90 16.93 8.08
C GLU A 194 15.53 15.90 9.04
N PHE A 195 14.83 14.79 9.28
CA PHE A 195 15.36 13.70 10.11
C PHE A 195 16.65 13.12 9.53
N GLN A 196 16.71 12.85 8.23
CA GLN A 196 17.92 12.37 7.55
C GLN A 196 19.07 13.36 7.68
N ARG A 197 18.79 14.66 7.57
CA ARG A 197 19.78 15.71 7.79
C ARG A 197 20.34 15.68 9.21
N TYR A 198 19.49 15.57 10.23
CA TYR A 198 19.96 15.48 11.62
C TYR A 198 20.77 14.20 11.88
N ALA A 199 20.38 13.08 11.31
CA ALA A 199 21.10 11.81 11.44
C ALA A 199 22.50 11.92 10.83
N SER A 200 22.63 12.52 9.64
CA SER A 200 23.93 12.72 8.97
C SER A 200 24.83 13.74 9.67
N LEU A 201 24.27 14.76 10.35
CA LEU A 201 25.05 15.70 11.18
C LEU A 201 25.69 15.01 12.39
N LYS A 202 25.02 13.99 12.96
CA LYS A 202 25.52 13.20 14.09
C LYS A 202 26.73 12.35 13.70
N ASP A 203 26.78 11.89 12.45
CA ASP A 203 27.86 11.04 11.93
C ASP A 203 29.03 11.84 11.32
N GLY A 204 29.02 13.18 11.43
CA GLY A 204 30.13 14.05 10.99
C GLY A 204 30.28 14.21 9.48
N SER A 205 29.41 13.60 8.68
CA SER A 205 29.50 13.64 7.21
C SER A 205 28.76 14.81 6.54
N ALA A 206 28.00 15.61 7.30
CA ALA A 206 26.97 16.48 6.74
C ALA A 206 27.26 17.97 6.69
N LEU A 207 28.48 18.40 7.01
CA LEU A 207 28.83 19.84 6.90
C LEU A 207 28.95 20.32 5.44
N ALA A 208 29.07 19.40 4.48
CA ALA A 208 29.22 19.75 3.06
C ALA A 208 27.89 20.03 2.33
N ASP A 209 26.75 19.50 2.83
CA ASP A 209 25.45 19.58 2.12
C ASP A 209 24.53 20.71 2.59
N LEU A 210 24.89 21.42 3.65
CA LEU A 210 24.07 22.51 4.21
C LEU A 210 23.83 23.68 3.25
N GLY A 211 24.77 23.94 2.32
CA GLY A 211 24.65 25.00 1.33
C GLY A 211 23.58 24.77 0.29
N THR A 212 23.43 23.54 -0.16
CA THR A 212 22.54 23.18 -1.28
C THR A 212 21.06 23.08 -0.87
N TYR A 213 20.78 22.91 0.44
CA TYR A 213 19.40 22.74 0.93
C TYR A 213 18.68 24.07 1.14
N MET A 214 19.41 25.12 1.51
CA MET A 214 18.83 26.45 1.78
C MET A 214 18.47 27.21 0.50
N ASP A 215 19.15 26.93 -0.61
CA ASP A 215 18.94 27.63 -1.89
C ASP A 215 17.68 27.14 -2.65
N GLY A 216 17.05 26.06 -2.22
CA GLY A 216 15.86 25.47 -2.87
C GLY A 216 14.50 25.94 -2.35
N TYR A 217 14.46 26.83 -1.36
CA TYR A 217 13.21 27.34 -0.75
C TYR A 217 12.86 28.79 -1.11
N GLU A 218 13.65 29.47 -1.96
CA GLU A 218 13.43 30.87 -2.33
C GLU A 218 12.81 31.06 -3.74
N GLU A 219 12.10 30.08 -4.30
CA GLU A 219 11.28 30.31 -5.52
C GLU A 219 9.84 29.79 -5.37
#